data_09e988714c0cb54c82b651110e4209e1
#
_entry.id   09e988714c0cb54c82b651110e4209e1
#
_cell.length_a   1.000
_cell.length_b   1.000
_cell.length_c   1.000
_cell.angle_alpha   90.00
_cell.angle_beta   90.00
_cell.angle_gamma   90.00
#
_symmetry.space_group_name_H-M   'P 1'
#
loop_
_entity.id
_entity.type
_entity.pdbx_description
1 polymer ?
#
loop_
_entity_poly.entity_id
_entity_poly.type
_entity_poly.pdbx_seq_one_letter_code
_entity_poly.pdbx_strand_id
1 'polypeptide(L)'
;GPIIGWWGRRMGVQPLLRQAERLRGHVDDETATRVNRASMLTVASKLAHGHASLLMPEGHSHTEWHIIRFRTGPVRSALNAAALARELGNEPPVILPVGLTFRDPHAWFTDLFVEFAEPLHLPELPDAEHGARLLSGDWVEPDKETTLKVRDELRDRIGCLTPDAPDLETW
;
A
#
# COMPACT_ATOMS: atom_id res chain seq x y z
N GLY A 1 8.84 -1.62 21.66
CA GLY A 1 8.73 -1.08 23.01
C GLY A 1 7.49 -0.21 23.17
N PRO A 2 7.02 0.08 24.39
CA PRO A 2 5.73 0.79 24.65
C PRO A 2 5.69 2.21 24.06
N ILE A 3 6.80 2.90 24.00
CA ILE A 3 6.93 4.27 23.46
C ILE A 3 6.68 4.28 21.94
N ILE A 4 7.29 3.36 21.19
CA ILE A 4 7.11 3.25 19.73
C ILE A 4 5.67 2.88 19.40
N GLY A 5 5.06 1.98 20.16
CA GLY A 5 3.66 1.60 19.97
C GLY A 5 2.68 2.75 20.27
N TRP A 6 2.97 3.57 21.28
CA TRP A 6 2.17 4.76 21.58
C TRP A 6 2.31 5.81 20.46
N TRP A 7 3.51 6.08 20.01
CA TRP A 7 3.79 7.00 18.90
C TRP A 7 3.10 6.55 17.61
N GLY A 8 3.24 5.28 17.25
CA GLY A 8 2.60 4.71 16.07
C GLY A 8 1.08 4.88 16.09
N ARG A 9 0.43 4.59 17.21
CA ARG A 9 -1.02 4.79 17.35
C ARG A 9 -1.41 6.27 17.17
N ARG A 10 -0.63 7.18 17.73
CA ARG A 10 -0.90 8.62 17.62
C ARG A 10 -0.70 9.15 16.19
N MET A 11 0.20 8.56 15.42
CA MET A 11 0.41 8.86 14.00
C MET A 11 -0.56 8.10 13.07
N GLY A 12 -1.48 7.32 13.61
CA GLY A 12 -2.45 6.56 12.80
C GLY A 12 -1.87 5.36 12.08
N VAL A 13 -0.67 4.89 12.46
CA VAL A 13 -0.06 3.68 11.89
C VAL A 13 -0.96 2.47 12.15
N GLN A 14 -1.31 1.76 11.07
CA GLN A 14 -2.10 0.54 11.15
C GLN A 14 -1.18 -0.68 11.21
N PRO A 15 -1.38 -1.60 12.17
CA PRO A 15 -0.58 -2.79 12.29
C PRO A 15 -0.88 -3.76 11.14
N LEU A 16 0.16 -4.28 10.51
CA LEU A 16 0.08 -5.39 9.55
C LEU A 16 1.01 -6.50 10.01
N LEU A 17 0.44 -7.67 10.25
CA LEU A 17 1.20 -8.85 10.65
C LEU A 17 1.85 -9.48 9.41
N ARG A 18 3.18 -9.48 9.40
CA ARG A 18 3.98 -10.01 8.28
C ARG A 18 4.09 -11.53 8.37
N GLN A 19 4.36 -12.16 7.22
CA GLN A 19 4.56 -13.61 7.15
C GLN A 19 5.68 -14.10 8.11
N ALA A 20 6.74 -13.31 8.30
CA ALA A 20 7.82 -13.64 9.23
C ALA A 20 7.36 -13.70 10.70
N GLU A 21 6.35 -12.91 11.09
CA GLU A 21 5.79 -12.94 12.45
C GLU A 21 4.88 -14.14 12.65
N ARG A 22 4.17 -14.56 11.60
CA ARG A 22 3.37 -15.79 11.54
C ARG A 22 4.27 -17.02 11.67
N LEU A 23 5.36 -17.09 10.90
CA LEU A 23 6.31 -18.21 10.94
C LEU A 23 7.04 -18.35 12.29
N ARG A 24 7.13 -17.29 13.09
CA ARG A 24 7.67 -17.34 14.45
C ARG A 24 6.70 -17.92 15.48
N GLY A 25 5.50 -18.31 15.06
CA GLY A 25 4.51 -18.95 15.92
C GLY A 25 3.85 -18.06 16.98
N HIS A 26 4.00 -16.73 16.85
CA HIS A 26 3.41 -15.78 17.81
C HIS A 26 1.92 -15.53 17.55
N VAL A 27 1.43 -15.79 16.33
CA VAL A 27 0.05 -15.55 15.93
C VAL A 27 -0.36 -16.62 14.91
N ASP A 28 -1.53 -17.21 15.09
CA ASP A 28 -2.11 -18.14 14.11
C ASP A 28 -2.56 -17.43 12.83
N ASP A 29 -2.70 -18.18 11.76
CA ASP A 29 -3.01 -17.66 10.43
C ASP A 29 -4.39 -16.99 10.34
N GLU A 30 -5.35 -17.46 11.09
CA GLU A 30 -6.71 -16.92 11.12
C GLU A 30 -6.72 -15.55 11.80
N THR A 31 -6.09 -15.44 12.97
CA THR A 31 -5.93 -14.18 13.69
C THR A 31 -5.14 -13.16 12.87
N ALA A 32 -4.04 -13.57 12.23
CA ALA A 32 -3.25 -12.70 11.36
C ALA A 32 -4.07 -12.17 10.18
N THR A 33 -4.86 -13.02 9.54
CA THR A 33 -5.73 -12.65 8.43
C THR A 33 -6.81 -11.67 8.88
N ARG A 34 -7.44 -11.92 10.01
CA ARG A 34 -8.46 -11.04 10.59
C ARG A 34 -7.91 -9.65 10.93
N VAL A 35 -6.75 -9.60 11.60
CA VAL A 35 -6.09 -8.33 11.96
C VAL A 35 -5.70 -7.55 10.69
N ASN A 36 -5.12 -8.22 9.70
CA ASN A 36 -4.73 -7.57 8.45
C ASN A 36 -5.94 -7.02 7.68
N ARG A 37 -7.04 -7.78 7.58
CA ARG A 37 -8.28 -7.32 6.96
C ARG A 37 -8.86 -6.10 7.67
N ALA A 38 -8.93 -6.12 8.99
CA ALA A 38 -9.40 -4.99 9.78
C ALA A 38 -8.52 -3.73 9.59
N SER A 39 -7.20 -3.90 9.57
CA SER A 39 -6.27 -2.80 9.32
C SER A 39 -6.40 -2.23 7.90
N MET A 40 -6.53 -3.10 6.90
CA MET A 40 -6.71 -2.68 5.50
C MET A 40 -8.06 -1.97 5.30
N LEU A 41 -9.13 -2.44 5.95
CA LEU A 41 -10.44 -1.78 5.92
C LEU A 41 -10.39 -0.42 6.61
N THR A 42 -9.66 -0.29 7.73
CA THR A 42 -9.46 0.99 8.41
C THR A 42 -8.74 2.00 7.50
N VAL A 43 -7.72 1.55 6.77
CA VAL A 43 -7.03 2.40 5.77
C VAL A 43 -7.99 2.80 4.66
N ALA A 44 -8.74 1.86 4.09
CA ALA A 44 -9.71 2.12 3.03
C ALA A 44 -10.78 3.12 3.48
N SER A 45 -11.33 2.97 4.68
CA SER A 45 -12.32 3.89 5.26
C SER A 45 -11.74 5.30 5.41
N LYS A 46 -10.53 5.44 5.96
CA LYS A 46 -9.88 6.77 6.09
C LYS A 46 -9.68 7.44 4.73
N LEU A 47 -9.19 6.71 3.74
CA LEU A 47 -8.99 7.22 2.38
C LEU A 47 -10.32 7.65 1.75
N ALA A 48 -11.40 6.87 1.93
CA ALA A 48 -12.74 7.20 1.44
C ALA A 48 -13.32 8.48 2.07
N HIS A 49 -12.83 8.88 3.25
CA HIS A 49 -13.18 10.13 3.94
C HIS A 49 -12.19 11.28 3.67
N GLY A 50 -11.33 11.18 2.66
CA GLY A 50 -10.42 12.24 2.24
C GLY A 50 -9.11 12.32 3.02
N HIS A 51 -8.77 11.32 3.86
CA HIS A 51 -7.46 11.26 4.48
C HIS A 51 -6.40 10.69 3.52
N ALA A 52 -5.14 11.04 3.74
CA ALA A 52 -4.01 10.46 3.04
C ALA A 52 -3.40 9.27 3.80
N SER A 53 -2.80 8.34 3.07
CA SER A 53 -2.03 7.23 3.64
C SER A 53 -0.77 6.99 2.83
N LEU A 54 0.35 6.76 3.51
CA LEU A 54 1.60 6.33 2.89
C LEU A 54 1.72 4.81 2.98
N LEU A 55 1.93 4.17 1.85
CA LEU A 55 2.07 2.71 1.74
C LEU A 55 3.29 2.36 0.90
N MET A 56 4.10 1.43 1.40
CA MET A 56 5.27 0.90 0.69
C MET A 56 4.86 -0.42 -0.01
N PRO A 57 4.71 -0.44 -1.34
CA PRO A 57 4.14 -1.59 -2.04
C PRO A 57 5.05 -2.82 -2.03
N GLU A 58 6.35 -2.67 -1.85
CA GLU A 58 7.31 -3.76 -1.74
C GLU A 58 7.17 -4.54 -0.41
N GLY A 59 6.70 -3.87 0.63
CA GLY A 59 6.35 -4.49 1.91
C GLY A 59 7.52 -4.79 2.85
N HIS A 60 8.76 -4.57 2.42
CA HIS A 60 9.98 -4.65 3.26
C HIS A 60 11.12 -3.84 2.65
N SER A 61 12.10 -3.49 3.47
CA SER A 61 13.33 -2.87 3.02
C SER A 61 14.30 -3.93 2.48
N HIS A 62 15.01 -3.61 1.41
CA HIS A 62 16.01 -4.46 0.78
C HIS A 62 17.18 -3.61 0.27
N THR A 63 18.24 -4.28 -0.16
CA THR A 63 19.45 -3.67 -0.72
C THR A 63 19.62 -3.98 -2.20
N GLU A 64 18.58 -4.51 -2.84
CA GLU A 64 18.58 -4.77 -4.27
C GLU A 64 18.60 -3.47 -5.06
N TRP A 65 19.26 -3.47 -6.21
CA TRP A 65 19.39 -2.32 -7.11
C TRP A 65 18.20 -2.14 -8.05
N HIS A 66 17.20 -3.00 -7.91
CA HIS A 66 15.99 -3.02 -8.72
C HIS A 66 14.75 -3.07 -7.84
N ILE A 67 13.63 -2.65 -8.42
CA ILE A 67 12.33 -2.74 -7.77
C ILE A 67 11.93 -4.22 -7.63
N ILE A 68 11.67 -4.65 -6.42
CA ILE A 68 11.18 -5.99 -6.14
C ILE A 68 9.66 -6.09 -6.39
N ARG A 69 9.14 -7.31 -6.28
CA ARG A 69 7.72 -7.57 -6.53
C ARG A 69 6.81 -6.80 -5.58
N PHE A 70 5.88 -6.00 -6.12
CA PHE A 70 4.87 -5.31 -5.35
C PHE A 70 3.83 -6.26 -4.76
N ARG A 71 3.51 -6.01 -3.51
CA ARG A 71 2.40 -6.66 -2.80
C ARG A 71 1.07 -6.03 -3.24
N THR A 72 0.02 -6.85 -3.30
CA THR A 72 -1.32 -6.39 -3.70
C THR A 72 -2.09 -5.69 -2.58
N GLY A 73 -1.66 -5.81 -1.33
CA GLY A 73 -2.34 -5.22 -0.18
C GLY A 73 -2.65 -3.73 -0.31
N PRO A 74 -1.65 -2.87 -0.62
CA PRO A 74 -1.88 -1.44 -0.82
C PRO A 74 -2.91 -1.13 -1.90
N VAL A 75 -2.82 -1.80 -3.05
CA VAL A 75 -3.76 -1.64 -4.17
C VAL A 75 -5.17 -2.08 -3.80
N ARG A 76 -5.32 -3.21 -3.10
CA ARG A 76 -6.62 -3.69 -2.62
C ARG A 76 -7.27 -2.70 -1.65
N SER A 77 -6.50 -2.11 -0.75
CA SER A 77 -7.02 -1.05 0.13
C SER A 77 -7.45 0.18 -0.64
N ALA A 78 -6.70 0.59 -1.65
CA ALA A 78 -7.00 1.74 -2.48
C ALA A 78 -8.27 1.51 -3.34
N LEU A 79 -8.42 0.33 -3.95
CA LEU A 79 -9.63 -0.04 -4.71
C LEU A 79 -10.87 -0.07 -3.82
N ASN A 80 -10.76 -0.65 -2.62
CA ASN A 80 -11.85 -0.64 -1.65
C ASN A 80 -12.18 0.79 -1.19
N ALA A 81 -11.16 1.64 -1.00
CA ALA A 81 -11.38 3.03 -0.66
C ALA A 81 -12.12 3.78 -1.75
N ALA A 82 -11.77 3.56 -3.02
CA ALA A 82 -12.44 4.19 -4.15
C ALA A 82 -13.91 3.72 -4.30
N ALA A 83 -14.17 2.42 -4.12
CA ALA A 83 -15.53 1.89 -4.12
C ALA A 83 -16.36 2.47 -2.97
N LEU A 84 -15.79 2.51 -1.76
CA LEU A 84 -16.48 3.05 -0.59
C LEU A 84 -16.71 4.57 -0.72
N ALA A 85 -15.75 5.33 -1.26
CA ALA A 85 -15.90 6.77 -1.49
C ALA A 85 -17.08 7.07 -2.43
N ARG A 86 -17.18 6.33 -3.55
CA ARG A 86 -18.31 6.47 -4.49
C ARG A 86 -19.65 6.19 -3.82
N GLU A 87 -19.72 5.14 -3.01
CA GLU A 87 -20.93 4.78 -2.26
C GLU A 87 -21.34 5.86 -1.26
N LEU A 88 -20.35 6.53 -0.65
CA LEU A 88 -20.58 7.66 0.27
C LEU A 88 -20.84 8.99 -0.44
N GLY A 89 -20.77 9.05 -1.76
CA GLY A 89 -20.89 10.28 -2.56
C GLY A 89 -19.65 11.20 -2.43
N ASN A 90 -18.51 10.64 -2.02
CA ASN A 90 -17.25 11.34 -1.92
C ASN A 90 -16.38 11.15 -3.18
N GLU A 91 -15.44 12.06 -3.39
CA GLU A 91 -14.43 11.93 -4.43
C GLU A 91 -13.56 10.68 -4.18
N PRO A 92 -13.40 9.78 -5.17
CA PRO A 92 -12.52 8.63 -5.02
C PRO A 92 -11.05 9.04 -4.84
N PRO A 93 -10.29 8.38 -3.95
CA PRO A 93 -8.88 8.65 -3.80
C PRO A 93 -8.09 8.26 -5.05
N VAL A 94 -6.94 8.90 -5.24
CA VAL A 94 -5.97 8.56 -6.27
C VAL A 94 -4.71 7.96 -5.62
N ILE A 95 -3.95 7.17 -6.37
CA ILE A 95 -2.61 6.77 -5.96
C ILE A 95 -1.61 7.75 -6.55
N LEU A 96 -0.80 8.39 -5.71
CA LEU A 96 0.33 9.21 -6.15
C LEU A 96 1.61 8.37 -6.05
N PRO A 97 2.19 7.92 -7.18
CA PRO A 97 3.43 7.17 -7.17
C PRO A 97 4.60 8.10 -6.80
N VAL A 98 5.45 7.65 -5.86
CA VAL A 98 6.60 8.42 -5.39
C VAL A 98 7.84 7.54 -5.42
N GLY A 99 8.86 7.99 -6.12
CA GLY A 99 10.21 7.42 -6.12
C GLY A 99 11.07 8.05 -5.02
N LEU A 100 11.79 7.22 -4.28
CA LEU A 100 12.76 7.65 -3.28
C LEU A 100 14.11 7.07 -3.62
N THR A 101 15.06 7.91 -4.00
CA THR A 101 16.42 7.48 -4.38
C THR A 101 17.44 8.11 -3.46
N PHE A 102 18.16 7.29 -2.72
CA PHE A 102 19.26 7.71 -1.88
C PHE A 102 20.55 7.64 -2.67
N ARG A 103 21.33 8.72 -2.69
CA ARG A 103 22.64 8.75 -3.37
C ARG A 103 23.60 7.71 -2.80
N ASP A 104 23.61 7.54 -1.47
CA ASP A 104 24.32 6.47 -0.78
C ASP A 104 23.46 5.98 0.38
N PRO A 105 22.79 4.81 0.23
CA PRO A 105 21.88 4.29 1.26
C PRO A 105 22.59 3.85 2.54
N HIS A 106 23.91 3.75 2.53
CA HIS A 106 24.72 3.35 3.69
C HIS A 106 25.37 4.53 4.42
N ALA A 107 25.39 5.72 3.81
CA ALA A 107 25.97 6.91 4.40
C ALA A 107 24.95 7.67 5.28
N TRP A 108 25.44 8.22 6.40
CA TRP A 108 24.70 9.22 7.16
C TRP A 108 24.73 10.56 6.41
N PHE A 109 23.59 11.29 6.44
CA PHE A 109 23.45 12.59 5.76
C PHE A 109 23.69 12.54 4.23
N THR A 110 23.21 11.48 3.58
CA THR A 110 23.23 11.38 2.13
C THR A 110 22.09 12.22 1.51
N ASP A 111 22.26 12.57 0.24
CA ASP A 111 21.20 13.22 -0.53
C ASP A 111 20.05 12.22 -0.78
N LEU A 112 18.83 12.73 -0.68
CA LEU A 112 17.60 12.00 -1.02
C LEU A 112 16.90 12.74 -2.17
N PHE A 113 16.68 12.05 -3.27
CA PHE A 113 15.84 12.50 -4.37
C PHE A 113 14.44 11.96 -4.16
N VAL A 114 13.46 12.85 -4.28
CA VAL A 114 12.03 12.52 -4.17
C VAL A 114 11.37 12.93 -5.47
N GLU A 115 10.86 11.97 -6.21
CA GLU A 115 10.22 12.20 -7.50
C GLU A 115 8.76 11.74 -7.46
N PHE A 116 7.91 12.47 -8.16
CA PHE A 116 6.47 12.19 -8.22
C PHE A 116 6.08 11.89 -9.66
N ALA A 117 5.34 10.82 -9.88
CA ALA A 117 4.68 10.59 -11.16
C ALA A 117 3.26 11.18 -11.16
N GLU A 118 2.65 11.16 -12.35
CA GLU A 118 1.25 11.52 -12.49
C GLU A 118 0.34 10.64 -11.61
N PRO A 119 -0.68 11.22 -10.99
CA PRO A 119 -1.63 10.46 -10.19
C PRO A 119 -2.27 9.32 -11.00
N LEU A 120 -2.39 8.16 -10.38
CA LEU A 120 -3.08 7.01 -10.92
C LEU A 120 -4.53 7.01 -10.41
N HIS A 121 -5.48 7.25 -11.30
CA HIS A 121 -6.90 7.17 -11.01
C HIS A 121 -7.35 5.71 -10.94
N LEU A 122 -8.14 5.40 -9.91
CA LEU A 122 -8.58 4.04 -9.66
C LEU A 122 -9.84 3.72 -10.50
N PRO A 123 -9.84 2.57 -11.20
CA PRO A 123 -11.00 2.14 -11.97
C PRO A 123 -12.17 1.80 -11.06
N GLU A 124 -13.35 1.72 -11.65
CA GLU A 124 -14.50 1.11 -11.01
C GLU A 124 -14.33 -0.40 -10.97
N LEU A 125 -14.83 -1.01 -9.90
CA LEU A 125 -14.83 -2.45 -9.76
C LEU A 125 -16.01 -3.03 -10.57
N PRO A 126 -15.85 -4.22 -11.19
CA PRO A 126 -16.91 -4.83 -11.99
C PRO A 126 -18.15 -5.20 -11.17
N ASP A 127 -18.00 -5.38 -9.86
CA ASP A 127 -19.10 -5.67 -8.95
C ASP A 127 -19.71 -4.36 -8.42
N ALA A 128 -20.89 -3.99 -8.92
CA ALA A 128 -21.59 -2.76 -8.55
C ALA A 128 -21.97 -2.69 -7.05
N GLU A 129 -22.14 -3.84 -6.38
CA GLU A 129 -22.52 -3.89 -4.97
C GLU A 129 -21.32 -3.90 -4.03
N HIS A 130 -20.10 -3.87 -4.59
CA HIS A 130 -18.87 -3.97 -3.79
C HIS A 130 -18.77 -2.88 -2.73
N GLY A 131 -19.04 -1.63 -3.08
CA GLY A 131 -19.05 -0.48 -2.16
C GLY A 131 -20.08 -0.62 -1.05
N ALA A 132 -21.30 -1.00 -1.40
CA ALA A 132 -22.39 -1.21 -0.45
C ALA A 132 -22.05 -2.30 0.59
N ARG A 133 -21.39 -3.39 0.15
CA ARG A 133 -20.93 -4.43 1.07
C ARG A 133 -19.84 -3.96 2.03
N LEU A 134 -18.97 -3.06 1.60
CA LEU A 134 -17.95 -2.47 2.49
C LEU A 134 -18.56 -1.61 3.61
N LEU A 135 -19.75 -1.03 3.40
CA LEU A 135 -20.49 -0.28 4.43
C LEU A 135 -20.90 -1.13 5.62
N SER A 136 -21.04 -2.46 5.45
CA SER A 136 -21.32 -3.37 6.58
C SER A 136 -20.17 -3.48 7.58
N GLY A 137 -19.00 -2.97 7.24
CA GLY A 137 -17.80 -3.02 8.09
C GLY A 137 -16.94 -4.27 7.87
N ASP A 138 -17.25 -5.08 6.87
CA ASP A 138 -16.49 -6.26 6.53
C ASP A 138 -15.52 -6.00 5.37
N TRP A 139 -14.37 -6.68 5.42
CA TRP A 139 -13.44 -6.64 4.30
C TRP A 139 -14.00 -7.42 3.10
N VAL A 140 -14.15 -6.76 1.96
CA VAL A 140 -14.51 -7.37 0.68
C VAL A 140 -13.26 -7.44 -0.20
N GLU A 141 -12.98 -8.60 -0.80
CA GLU A 141 -11.84 -8.74 -1.72
C GLU A 141 -12.20 -8.08 -3.05
N PRO A 142 -11.38 -7.10 -3.51
CA PRO A 142 -11.57 -6.55 -4.85
C PRO A 142 -11.27 -7.59 -5.93
N ASP A 143 -11.81 -7.35 -7.12
CA ASP A 143 -11.56 -8.19 -8.28
C ASP A 143 -10.05 -8.40 -8.50
N LYS A 144 -9.67 -9.65 -8.75
CA LYS A 144 -8.26 -10.05 -8.87
C LYS A 144 -7.61 -9.46 -10.12
N GLU A 145 -8.32 -9.45 -11.24
CA GLU A 145 -7.79 -8.96 -12.50
C GLU A 145 -7.54 -7.44 -12.41
N THR A 146 -8.52 -6.70 -11.94
CA THR A 146 -8.41 -5.25 -11.69
C THR A 146 -7.26 -4.94 -10.70
N THR A 147 -7.15 -5.73 -9.63
CA THR A 147 -6.08 -5.55 -8.64
C THR A 147 -4.69 -5.74 -9.27
N LEU A 148 -4.51 -6.77 -10.10
CA LEU A 148 -3.23 -7.04 -10.75
C LEU A 148 -2.89 -5.97 -11.78
N LYS A 149 -3.87 -5.54 -12.57
CA LYS A 149 -3.70 -4.47 -13.57
C LYS A 149 -3.23 -3.16 -12.91
N VAL A 150 -3.90 -2.73 -11.85
CA VAL A 150 -3.52 -1.50 -11.11
C VAL A 150 -2.15 -1.64 -10.45
N ARG A 151 -1.81 -2.82 -9.90
CA ARG A 151 -0.49 -3.09 -9.33
C ARG A 151 0.61 -2.97 -10.39
N ASP A 152 0.41 -3.54 -11.55
CA ASP A 152 1.40 -3.56 -12.63
C ASP A 152 1.58 -2.15 -13.20
N GLU A 153 0.51 -1.40 -13.41
CA GLU A 153 0.58 0.01 -13.80
C GLU A 153 1.31 0.86 -12.75
N LEU A 154 1.04 0.65 -11.46
CA LEU A 154 1.74 1.34 -10.38
C LEU A 154 3.23 1.01 -10.39
N ARG A 155 3.60 -0.26 -10.62
CA ARG A 155 5.00 -0.69 -10.72
C ARG A 155 5.70 -0.01 -11.89
N ASP A 156 5.07 0.05 -13.05
CA ASP A 156 5.64 0.67 -14.24
C ASP A 156 5.87 2.17 -14.02
N ARG A 157 4.92 2.88 -13.38
CA ARG A 157 5.07 4.30 -13.06
C ARG A 157 6.20 4.56 -12.06
N ILE A 158 6.32 3.75 -11.01
CA ILE A 158 7.43 3.88 -10.05
C ILE A 158 8.76 3.48 -10.69
N GLY A 159 8.77 2.48 -11.58
CA GLY A 159 9.95 2.08 -12.34
C GLY A 159 10.55 3.20 -13.18
N CYS A 160 9.72 4.11 -13.67
CA CYS A 160 10.20 5.31 -14.37
C CYS A 160 10.82 6.38 -13.45
N LEU A 161 10.58 6.32 -12.15
CA LEU A 161 11.07 7.30 -11.17
C LEU A 161 12.33 6.82 -10.43
N THR A 162 12.65 5.55 -10.53
CA THR A 162 13.77 4.96 -9.80
C THR A 162 14.72 4.33 -10.78
N PRO A 163 16.04 4.43 -10.59
CA PRO A 163 16.98 3.68 -11.36
C PRO A 163 16.78 2.19 -11.07
N ASP A 164 16.11 1.49 -11.99
CA ASP A 164 15.88 0.05 -11.94
C ASP A 164 17.01 -0.65 -12.69
N ALA A 165 18.18 -0.67 -12.06
CA ALA A 165 19.39 -1.23 -12.66
C ALA A 165 19.55 -2.72 -12.30
N PRO A 166 19.93 -3.59 -13.25
CA PRO A 166 20.14 -5.00 -12.97
C PRO A 166 21.36 -5.28 -12.09
N ASP A 167 22.32 -4.37 -12.07
CA ASP A 167 23.57 -4.46 -11.31
C ASP A 167 24.19 -3.08 -11.04
N LEU A 168 25.25 -3.06 -10.21
CA LEU A 168 26.03 -1.85 -9.87
C LEU A 168 26.75 -1.20 -11.04
N GLU A 169 27.06 -1.94 -12.11
CA GLU A 169 27.83 -1.42 -13.24
C GLU A 169 26.94 -0.61 -14.19
N THR A 170 25.64 -0.89 -14.17
CA THR A 170 24.62 -0.18 -14.97
C THR A 170 23.99 0.99 -14.23
N TRP A 171 24.32 1.17 -12.98
CA TRP A 171 23.87 2.28 -12.13
C TRP A 171 24.85 3.43 -12.16
#